data_086f4cef930f9c31a3465bad0121302e
#
_entry.id   086f4cef930f9c31a3465bad0121302e
#
_cell.length_a   1.000
_cell.length_b   1.000
_cell.length_c   1.000
_cell.angle_alpha   90.00
_cell.angle_beta   90.00
_cell.angle_gamma   90.00
#
_symmetry.space_group_name_H-M   'P 1'
#
loop_
_entity.id
_entity.type
_entity.pdbx_description
1 polymer ?
#
loop_
_entity_poly.entity_id
_entity_poly.type
_entity_poly.pdbx_seq_one_letter_code
_entity_poly.pdbx_strand_id
1 'polypeptide(L)'
;MYGGRNFKTRQFNYATNSIRQAGSTMKPFVLAQFLNDGYSINSPYPGPAELIVNGEDFKNYGDTNYGQMTVGDATRLSVNTIYVQLMQLVKPDRVAKFAKAHGLAAELAGDATADKDPRPLESAPVLKPVLALSLGSGDVTTLQLASAFGTWANRGIHQTPHLVEKVLDAKGRVLEEHPGNPQGRQVIAQQHADTMNLVLRSAVENGTGNAARLYGREVAGKTGTTSDYTDARFVGYTSDLVTSVWLGFDNPKKKLVGVRGLAGVSGGSLPAQIWHDYMDLATRDRPNKPFVPPAELGGVVLNPTTTAPPTTVPQPTQPGPQNPPPTQPAPTQPGPSLPPTTLTLPGPGPDPTNPA
;
A
#
# COMPACT_ATOMS: atom_id res chain seq x y z
N MET A 1 11.97 -17.07 1.97
CA MET A 1 11.42 -16.54 0.72
C MET A 1 10.60 -17.63 0.03
N TYR A 2 9.41 -17.29 -0.48
CA TYR A 2 8.51 -18.22 -1.17
C TYR A 2 8.13 -17.63 -2.54
N GLY A 3 8.69 -18.17 -3.59
CA GLY A 3 8.48 -17.68 -4.96
C GLY A 3 7.64 -18.58 -5.86
N GLY A 4 7.16 -19.72 -5.35
CA GLY A 4 6.34 -20.67 -6.09
C GLY A 4 6.23 -22.03 -5.39
N ARG A 5 5.20 -22.83 -5.75
CA ARG A 5 4.91 -24.11 -5.08
C ARG A 5 5.82 -25.26 -5.52
N ASN A 6 6.21 -25.28 -6.78
CA ASN A 6 6.90 -26.41 -7.36
C ASN A 6 7.91 -25.92 -8.41
N PHE A 7 9.18 -25.95 -8.04
CA PHE A 7 10.27 -25.54 -8.91
C PHE A 7 10.40 -26.41 -10.18
N LYS A 8 10.06 -27.71 -10.12
CA LYS A 8 10.16 -28.62 -11.28
C LYS A 8 9.20 -28.24 -12.40
N THR A 9 7.99 -27.74 -12.05
CA THR A 9 6.98 -27.33 -13.01
C THR A 9 6.99 -25.83 -13.31
N ARG A 10 7.58 -25.02 -12.40
CA ARG A 10 7.64 -23.57 -12.55
C ARG A 10 8.90 -23.03 -11.85
N GLN A 11 9.89 -22.71 -12.67
CA GLN A 11 11.20 -22.22 -12.20
C GLN A 11 11.25 -20.71 -11.94
N PHE A 12 10.24 -19.96 -12.39
CA PHE A 12 10.16 -18.52 -12.16
C PHE A 12 9.90 -18.21 -10.69
N ASN A 13 10.83 -17.48 -10.08
CA ASN A 13 10.69 -17.04 -8.69
C ASN A 13 9.91 -15.73 -8.61
N TYR A 14 8.64 -15.77 -8.21
CA TYR A 14 7.79 -14.59 -8.14
C TYR A 14 8.22 -13.58 -7.08
N ALA A 15 8.92 -13.99 -6.03
CA ALA A 15 9.34 -13.07 -4.98
C ALA A 15 10.47 -12.12 -5.43
N THR A 16 11.34 -12.60 -6.34
CA THR A 16 12.51 -11.84 -6.81
C THR A 16 12.36 -11.30 -8.23
N ASN A 17 11.64 -12.02 -9.09
CA ASN A 17 11.64 -11.75 -10.54
C ASN A 17 10.30 -11.17 -11.03
N SER A 18 9.21 -11.27 -10.24
CA SER A 18 7.94 -10.68 -10.64
C SER A 18 7.95 -9.18 -10.41
N ILE A 19 8.02 -8.43 -11.49
CA ILE A 19 7.99 -6.97 -11.52
C ILE A 19 6.54 -6.54 -11.71
N ARG A 20 5.96 -5.89 -10.70
CA ARG A 20 4.53 -5.53 -10.66
C ARG A 20 4.34 -4.20 -9.94
N GLN A 21 3.26 -3.51 -10.26
CA GLN A 21 2.95 -2.22 -9.66
C GLN A 21 2.95 -2.27 -8.13
N ALA A 22 3.59 -1.26 -7.53
CA ALA A 22 3.67 -1.12 -6.07
C ALA A 22 2.31 -0.82 -5.43
N GLY A 23 1.43 -0.12 -6.14
CA GLY A 23 0.21 0.40 -5.55
C GLY A 23 0.51 1.33 -4.38
N SER A 24 -0.41 1.44 -3.42
CA SER A 24 -0.26 2.32 -2.26
C SER A 24 0.92 1.98 -1.32
N THR A 25 1.71 0.92 -1.57
CA THR A 25 2.97 0.69 -0.85
C THR A 25 4.06 1.69 -1.23
N MET A 26 3.84 2.52 -2.25
CA MET A 26 4.72 3.64 -2.60
C MET A 26 4.51 4.86 -1.70
N LYS A 27 3.33 5.06 -1.14
CA LYS A 27 3.00 6.23 -0.30
C LYS A 27 3.99 6.49 0.84
N PRO A 28 4.48 5.49 1.57
CA PRO A 28 5.49 5.70 2.59
C PRO A 28 6.77 6.39 2.10
N PHE A 29 7.17 6.21 0.84
CA PHE A 29 8.35 6.91 0.30
C PHE A 29 8.08 8.40 0.06
N VAL A 30 6.85 8.76 -0.29
CA VAL A 30 6.40 10.16 -0.36
C VAL A 30 6.40 10.77 1.04
N LEU A 31 5.84 10.05 2.04
CA LEU A 31 5.84 10.50 3.43
C LEU A 31 7.26 10.66 3.98
N ALA A 32 8.14 9.70 3.73
CA ALA A 32 9.51 9.75 4.19
C ALA A 32 10.28 10.94 3.57
N GLN A 33 10.05 11.23 2.28
CA GLN A 33 10.62 12.43 1.64
C GLN A 33 10.00 13.71 2.25
N PHE A 34 8.71 13.73 2.55
CA PHE A 34 8.02 14.85 3.19
C PHE A 34 8.60 15.15 4.58
N LEU A 35 8.85 14.12 5.38
CA LEU A 35 9.53 14.25 6.68
C LEU A 35 10.98 14.74 6.51
N ASN A 36 11.70 14.20 5.51
CA ASN A 36 13.08 14.58 5.23
C ASN A 36 13.20 16.04 4.75
N ASP A 37 12.14 16.60 4.18
CA ASP A 37 12.04 18.02 3.83
C ASP A 37 11.66 18.91 5.03
N GLY A 38 11.53 18.34 6.22
CA GLY A 38 11.26 19.05 7.46
C GLY A 38 9.78 19.34 7.72
N TYR A 39 8.84 18.67 7.06
CA TYR A 39 7.41 18.87 7.27
C TYR A 39 6.83 17.89 8.30
N SER A 40 5.77 18.30 8.97
CA SER A 40 5.12 17.55 10.05
C SER A 40 3.97 16.68 9.55
N ILE A 41 3.85 15.45 10.10
CA ILE A 41 2.68 14.57 9.89
C ILE A 41 1.36 15.19 10.39
N ASN A 42 1.43 16.21 11.23
CA ASN A 42 0.26 16.95 11.74
C ASN A 42 -0.25 18.00 10.73
N SER A 43 0.40 18.18 9.59
CA SER A 43 -0.06 19.09 8.53
C SER A 43 -1.43 18.66 8.01
N PRO A 44 -2.46 19.53 8.09
CA PRO A 44 -3.78 19.24 7.54
C PRO A 44 -3.79 19.40 6.02
N TYR A 45 -4.40 18.44 5.32
CA TYR A 45 -4.60 18.47 3.87
C TYR A 45 -6.05 18.13 3.50
N PRO A 46 -6.63 18.78 2.49
CA PRO A 46 -7.95 18.39 1.98
C PRO A 46 -7.86 17.07 1.21
N GLY A 47 -8.76 16.14 1.53
CA GLY A 47 -8.89 14.84 0.87
C GLY A 47 -10.17 14.72 0.05
N PRO A 48 -10.37 15.54 -1.02
CA PRO A 48 -11.57 15.46 -1.85
C PRO A 48 -11.69 14.07 -2.49
N ALA A 49 -12.91 13.67 -2.87
CA ALA A 49 -13.16 12.38 -3.53
C ALA A 49 -12.35 12.26 -4.84
N GLU A 50 -12.24 13.35 -5.56
CA GLU A 50 -11.55 13.51 -6.84
C GLU A 50 -10.66 14.75 -6.84
N LEU A 51 -9.50 14.66 -7.46
CA LEU A 51 -8.54 15.74 -7.60
C LEU A 51 -7.95 15.72 -9.01
N ILE A 52 -8.13 16.80 -9.74
CA ILE A 52 -7.56 16.99 -11.08
C ILE A 52 -6.27 17.82 -10.95
N VAL A 53 -5.16 17.27 -11.43
CA VAL A 53 -3.86 17.93 -11.42
C VAL A 53 -3.21 17.80 -12.78
N ASN A 54 -2.88 18.94 -13.40
CA ASN A 54 -2.25 18.98 -14.73
C ASN A 54 -3.06 18.21 -15.82
N GLY A 55 -4.39 18.12 -15.67
CA GLY A 55 -5.26 17.37 -16.57
C GLY A 55 -5.35 15.87 -16.28
N GLU A 56 -4.66 15.37 -15.27
CA GLU A 56 -4.80 13.99 -14.78
C GLU A 56 -5.80 13.93 -13.63
N ASP A 57 -6.69 12.93 -13.67
CA ASP A 57 -7.73 12.70 -12.68
C ASP A 57 -7.29 11.63 -11.66
N PHE A 58 -7.32 11.99 -10.37
CA PHE A 58 -6.97 11.13 -9.25
C PHE A 58 -8.15 10.98 -8.30
N LYS A 59 -8.55 9.75 -8.03
CA LYS A 59 -9.70 9.43 -7.16
C LYS A 59 -9.30 8.64 -5.92
N ASN A 60 -10.02 8.87 -4.85
CA ASN A 60 -9.94 8.03 -3.68
C ASN A 60 -10.69 6.71 -3.93
N TYR A 61 -10.29 5.66 -3.21
CA TYR A 61 -11.00 4.39 -3.24
C TYR A 61 -12.46 4.58 -2.83
N GLY A 62 -13.38 4.06 -3.64
CA GLY A 62 -14.83 4.20 -3.42
C GLY A 62 -15.32 5.65 -3.51
N ASP A 63 -14.64 6.50 -4.26
CA ASP A 63 -15.00 7.92 -4.48
C ASP A 63 -15.27 8.68 -3.17
N THR A 64 -14.54 8.32 -2.11
CA THR A 64 -14.73 8.84 -0.76
C THR A 64 -14.15 10.24 -0.62
N ASN A 65 -14.97 11.19 -0.15
CA ASN A 65 -14.49 12.50 0.31
C ASN A 65 -14.14 12.42 1.80
N TYR A 66 -12.86 12.61 2.12
CA TYR A 66 -12.36 12.54 3.49
C TYR A 66 -12.36 13.89 4.23
N GLY A 67 -12.68 14.99 3.53
CA GLY A 67 -12.57 16.33 4.11
C GLY A 67 -11.12 16.69 4.46
N GLN A 68 -10.97 17.54 5.48
CA GLN A 68 -9.66 17.96 6.00
C GLN A 68 -9.14 16.91 7.00
N MET A 69 -7.90 16.45 6.83
CA MET A 69 -7.28 15.52 7.78
C MET A 69 -5.76 15.67 7.79
N THR A 70 -5.12 15.16 8.83
CA THR A 70 -3.66 15.19 8.94
C THR A 70 -2.98 14.24 7.93
N VAL A 71 -1.73 14.52 7.58
CA VAL A 71 -0.91 13.61 6.75
C VAL A 71 -0.77 12.22 7.42
N GLY A 72 -0.66 12.19 8.75
CA GLY A 72 -0.64 10.94 9.53
C GLY A 72 -1.90 10.11 9.30
N ASP A 73 -3.09 10.73 9.45
CA ASP A 73 -4.38 10.06 9.21
C ASP A 73 -4.58 9.67 7.73
N ALA A 74 -4.15 10.53 6.81
CA ALA A 74 -4.18 10.23 5.38
C ALA A 74 -3.33 9.00 5.03
N THR A 75 -2.22 8.80 5.75
CA THR A 75 -1.37 7.59 5.60
C THR A 75 -2.07 6.37 6.15
N ARG A 76 -2.67 6.47 7.34
CA ARG A 76 -3.42 5.42 8.02
C ARG A 76 -4.56 4.89 7.14
N LEU A 77 -5.31 5.81 6.51
CA LEU A 77 -6.45 5.51 5.63
C LEU A 77 -6.06 5.35 4.16
N SER A 78 -4.79 5.59 3.82
CA SER A 78 -4.27 5.44 2.45
C SER A 78 -4.94 6.37 1.42
N VAL A 79 -5.23 7.63 1.78
CA VAL A 79 -5.95 8.60 0.94
C VAL A 79 -5.13 8.98 -0.29
N ASN A 80 -5.68 8.78 -1.49
CA ASN A 80 -4.98 9.00 -2.76
C ASN A 80 -4.77 10.49 -3.03
N THR A 81 -5.84 11.28 -2.96
CA THR A 81 -5.83 12.69 -3.36
C THR A 81 -4.90 13.54 -2.49
N ILE A 82 -4.73 13.20 -1.20
CA ILE A 82 -3.73 13.85 -0.35
C ILE A 82 -2.32 13.48 -0.80
N TYR A 83 -2.06 12.20 -1.08
CA TYR A 83 -0.73 11.77 -1.50
C TYR A 83 -0.27 12.33 -2.85
N VAL A 84 -1.19 12.63 -3.75
CA VAL A 84 -0.89 13.36 -4.99
C VAL A 84 -0.46 14.80 -4.68
N GLN A 85 -1.13 15.48 -3.75
CA GLN A 85 -0.75 16.83 -3.29
C GLN A 85 0.63 16.83 -2.62
N LEU A 86 0.90 15.86 -1.75
CA LEU A 86 2.22 15.69 -1.15
C LEU A 86 3.30 15.47 -2.22
N MET A 87 3.03 14.61 -3.21
CA MET A 87 3.96 14.34 -4.31
C MET A 87 4.28 15.60 -5.13
N GLN A 88 3.30 16.47 -5.39
CA GLN A 88 3.52 17.76 -6.03
C GLN A 88 4.49 18.63 -5.21
N LEU A 89 4.33 18.66 -3.89
CA LEU A 89 5.16 19.44 -2.99
C LEU A 89 6.59 18.91 -2.97
N VAL A 90 6.79 17.63 -2.66
CA VAL A 90 8.12 17.02 -2.46
C VAL A 90 8.85 16.70 -3.77
N LYS A 91 8.18 16.77 -4.90
CA LYS A 91 8.63 16.54 -6.29
C LYS A 91 8.87 15.06 -6.62
N PRO A 92 8.28 14.56 -7.73
CA PRO A 92 8.34 13.15 -8.11
C PRO A 92 9.77 12.62 -8.35
N ASP A 93 10.67 13.42 -8.92
CA ASP A 93 12.05 13.05 -9.16
C ASP A 93 12.84 12.83 -7.86
N ARG A 94 12.57 13.63 -6.83
CA ARG A 94 13.18 13.48 -5.51
C ARG A 94 12.69 12.22 -4.83
N VAL A 95 11.37 11.94 -4.89
CA VAL A 95 10.79 10.71 -4.34
C VAL A 95 11.33 9.48 -5.06
N ALA A 96 11.46 9.50 -6.38
CA ALA A 96 12.03 8.39 -7.14
C ALA A 96 13.50 8.11 -6.74
N LYS A 97 14.33 9.16 -6.59
CA LYS A 97 15.71 9.04 -6.10
C LYS A 97 15.76 8.52 -4.67
N PHE A 98 14.88 9.01 -3.81
CA PHE A 98 14.79 8.60 -2.41
C PHE A 98 14.35 7.13 -2.27
N ALA A 99 13.37 6.70 -3.05
CA ALA A 99 12.94 5.31 -3.11
C ALA A 99 14.05 4.36 -3.58
N LYS A 100 14.85 4.77 -4.57
CA LYS A 100 16.06 4.05 -4.99
C LYS A 100 17.08 3.92 -3.87
N ALA A 101 17.32 5.01 -3.12
CA ALA A 101 18.25 4.98 -1.98
C ALA A 101 17.80 3.98 -0.90
N HIS A 102 16.50 3.66 -0.82
CA HIS A 102 15.92 2.65 0.07
C HIS A 102 15.89 1.24 -0.56
N GLY A 103 16.49 1.03 -1.73
CA GLY A 103 16.53 -0.28 -2.40
C GLY A 103 15.37 -0.57 -3.35
N LEU A 104 14.50 0.40 -3.68
CA LEU A 104 13.54 0.25 -4.76
C LEU A 104 14.16 0.59 -6.11
N ALA A 105 13.88 -0.21 -7.12
CA ALA A 105 14.29 -0.12 -8.52
C ALA A 105 15.78 -0.37 -8.83
N ALA A 106 16.00 -0.71 -10.06
CA ALA A 106 17.15 -0.92 -10.96
C ALA A 106 18.57 -1.12 -10.39
N GLU A 107 18.93 -0.54 -9.26
CA GLU A 107 20.31 -0.60 -8.75
C GLU A 107 20.65 -1.88 -7.97
N LEU A 108 19.68 -2.78 -7.71
CA LEU A 108 20.03 -4.17 -7.36
C LEU A 108 20.67 -4.91 -8.56
N ALA A 109 20.55 -4.33 -9.73
CA ALA A 109 21.14 -4.81 -10.98
C ALA A 109 22.44 -4.09 -11.37
N GLY A 110 22.79 -3.02 -10.68
CA GLY A 110 23.96 -2.17 -10.95
C GLY A 110 25.08 -2.26 -9.91
N ASP A 111 24.96 -3.18 -8.94
CA ASP A 111 26.11 -3.51 -8.12
C ASP A 111 27.14 -4.21 -9.00
N ALA A 112 28.37 -3.71 -9.04
CA ALA A 112 29.47 -4.21 -9.85
C ALA A 112 29.81 -5.70 -9.64
N THR A 113 29.19 -6.33 -8.63
CA THR A 113 29.20 -7.78 -8.40
C THR A 113 28.14 -8.52 -9.23
N ALA A 114 27.14 -7.82 -9.79
CA ALA A 114 26.12 -8.38 -10.67
C ALA A 114 26.64 -8.70 -12.10
N ASP A 115 27.87 -8.34 -12.41
CA ASP A 115 28.51 -8.53 -13.73
C ASP A 115 28.71 -10.02 -14.11
N LYS A 116 28.28 -10.96 -13.27
CA LYS A 116 28.35 -12.41 -13.53
C LYS A 116 26.99 -13.07 -13.73
N ASP A 117 25.87 -12.34 -13.65
CA ASP A 117 24.55 -12.89 -13.94
C ASP A 117 24.19 -12.62 -15.41
N PRO A 118 24.14 -13.67 -16.27
CA PRO A 118 23.90 -13.50 -17.72
C PRO A 118 22.45 -13.16 -18.06
N ARG A 119 21.59 -12.82 -17.07
CA ARG A 119 20.21 -12.44 -17.35
C ARG A 119 20.16 -11.02 -17.89
N PRO A 120 19.54 -10.77 -19.06
CA PRO A 120 19.46 -9.43 -19.61
C PRO A 120 18.66 -8.52 -18.67
N LEU A 121 19.29 -7.44 -18.22
CA LEU A 121 18.73 -6.36 -17.41
C LEU A 121 17.73 -5.47 -18.18
N GLU A 122 17.26 -5.90 -19.34
CA GLU A 122 16.36 -5.14 -20.22
C GLU A 122 14.99 -4.83 -19.60
N SER A 123 14.69 -5.39 -18.44
CA SER A 123 13.44 -5.17 -17.72
C SER A 123 13.61 -4.69 -16.26
N ALA A 124 14.72 -4.02 -15.95
CA ALA A 124 14.88 -3.43 -14.62
C ALA A 124 13.74 -2.45 -14.33
N PRO A 125 13.07 -2.52 -13.16
CA PRO A 125 11.95 -1.66 -12.86
C PRO A 125 12.36 -0.19 -12.84
N VAL A 126 11.69 0.62 -13.64
CA VAL A 126 11.93 2.06 -13.72
C VAL A 126 10.87 2.79 -12.93
N LEU A 127 11.29 3.55 -11.90
CA LEU A 127 10.40 4.48 -11.20
C LEU A 127 10.32 5.78 -12.00
N LYS A 128 9.30 5.90 -12.85
CA LYS A 128 9.07 7.15 -13.61
C LYS A 128 8.66 8.27 -12.64
N PRO A 129 9.30 9.45 -12.71
CA PRO A 129 9.03 10.56 -11.79
C PRO A 129 7.77 11.35 -12.22
N VAL A 130 6.61 10.75 -12.02
CA VAL A 130 5.28 11.31 -12.32
C VAL A 130 4.42 11.35 -11.06
N LEU A 131 3.34 12.13 -11.04
CA LEU A 131 2.45 12.23 -9.88
C LEU A 131 1.84 10.88 -9.49
N ALA A 132 1.45 10.09 -10.49
CA ALA A 132 0.90 8.74 -10.31
C ALA A 132 1.85 7.78 -9.58
N LEU A 133 3.16 8.08 -9.51
CA LEU A 133 4.12 7.31 -8.71
C LEU A 133 3.73 7.30 -7.22
N SER A 134 3.10 8.36 -6.70
CA SER A 134 2.58 8.40 -5.32
C SER A 134 1.58 7.28 -5.04
N LEU A 135 0.87 6.84 -6.07
CA LEU A 135 -0.15 5.79 -6.02
C LEU A 135 0.40 4.42 -6.46
N GLY A 136 1.70 4.36 -6.79
CA GLY A 136 2.41 3.14 -7.10
C GLY A 136 2.34 2.70 -8.55
N SER A 137 2.28 3.63 -9.50
CA SER A 137 2.41 3.34 -10.94
C SER A 137 3.79 2.77 -11.32
N GLY A 138 4.77 2.82 -10.40
CA GLY A 138 6.09 2.19 -10.58
C GLY A 138 6.07 0.70 -10.27
N ASP A 139 6.82 -0.05 -11.05
CA ASP A 139 6.95 -1.50 -10.92
C ASP A 139 8.09 -1.86 -9.96
N VAL A 140 7.85 -2.86 -9.11
CA VAL A 140 8.80 -3.32 -8.09
C VAL A 140 8.66 -4.82 -7.85
N THR A 141 9.72 -5.46 -7.35
CA THR A 141 9.64 -6.84 -6.87
C THR A 141 9.19 -6.90 -5.39
N THR A 142 8.73 -8.07 -4.98
CA THR A 142 8.34 -8.32 -3.57
C THR A 142 9.55 -8.22 -2.64
N LEU A 143 10.74 -8.68 -3.08
CA LEU A 143 11.98 -8.59 -2.33
C LEU A 143 12.44 -7.13 -2.15
N GLN A 144 12.37 -6.31 -3.22
CA GLN A 144 12.73 -4.89 -3.13
C GLN A 144 11.88 -4.14 -2.10
N LEU A 145 10.56 -4.40 -2.08
CA LEU A 145 9.67 -3.80 -1.07
C LEU A 145 10.03 -4.24 0.35
N ALA A 146 10.32 -5.54 0.57
CA ALA A 146 10.75 -6.02 1.88
C ALA A 146 12.04 -5.33 2.31
N SER A 147 13.05 -5.25 1.43
CA SER A 147 14.31 -4.56 1.70
C SER A 147 14.12 -3.10 2.06
N ALA A 148 13.32 -2.40 1.27
CA ALA A 148 13.08 -0.96 1.46
C ALA A 148 12.35 -0.66 2.78
N PHE A 149 11.34 -1.45 3.14
CA PHE A 149 10.64 -1.30 4.42
C PHE A 149 11.51 -1.71 5.61
N GLY A 150 12.45 -2.63 5.41
CA GLY A 150 13.46 -2.97 6.40
C GLY A 150 14.32 -1.79 6.83
N THR A 151 14.49 -0.80 5.97
CA THR A 151 15.19 0.45 6.29
C THR A 151 14.53 1.20 7.45
N TRP A 152 13.20 1.27 7.50
CA TRP A 152 12.49 1.93 8.60
C TRP A 152 12.51 1.09 9.86
N ALA A 153 12.36 -0.24 9.76
CA ALA A 153 12.54 -1.15 10.89
C ALA A 153 13.92 -0.99 11.53
N ASN A 154 14.95 -0.78 10.69
CA ASN A 154 16.36 -0.56 11.08
C ASN A 154 16.69 0.92 11.29
N ARG A 155 15.72 1.72 11.71
CA ARG A 155 15.88 3.14 12.08
C ARG A 155 16.61 3.97 11.02
N GLY A 156 16.28 3.76 9.74
CA GLY A 156 16.78 4.54 8.61
C GLY A 156 18.07 4.02 7.97
N ILE A 157 18.59 2.89 8.44
CA ILE A 157 19.79 2.25 7.87
C ILE A 157 19.35 1.20 6.85
N HIS A 158 19.65 1.45 5.58
CA HIS A 158 19.41 0.49 4.51
C HIS A 158 20.49 -0.58 4.47
N GLN A 159 20.04 -1.84 4.33
CA GLN A 159 20.88 -3.02 4.13
C GLN A 159 20.52 -3.69 2.80
N THR A 160 21.51 -4.01 1.98
CA THR A 160 21.30 -4.79 0.77
C THR A 160 21.02 -6.24 1.14
N PRO A 161 19.90 -6.84 0.66
CA PRO A 161 19.62 -8.24 0.93
C PRO A 161 20.70 -9.17 0.37
N HIS A 162 21.14 -10.14 1.15
CA HIS A 162 22.05 -11.22 0.75
C HIS A 162 21.57 -12.56 1.30
N LEU A 163 21.96 -13.66 0.65
CA LEU A 163 21.56 -15.02 1.03
C LEU A 163 22.74 -15.82 1.60
N VAL A 164 23.96 -15.46 1.24
CA VAL A 164 25.18 -16.18 1.63
C VAL A 164 26.02 -15.26 2.50
N GLU A 165 26.21 -15.63 3.74
CA GLU A 165 27.08 -14.90 4.66
C GLU A 165 28.52 -15.41 4.55
N LYS A 166 28.67 -16.73 4.37
CA LYS A 166 30.00 -17.36 4.43
C LYS A 166 30.03 -18.65 3.62
N VAL A 167 31.12 -18.87 2.89
CA VAL A 167 31.42 -20.12 2.21
C VAL A 167 32.61 -20.78 2.90
N LEU A 168 32.45 -22.00 3.31
CA LEU A 168 33.49 -22.80 3.99
C LEU A 168 33.95 -23.97 3.09
N ASP A 169 35.23 -24.34 3.20
CA ASP A 169 35.69 -25.62 2.65
C ASP A 169 35.28 -26.83 3.54
N ALA A 170 35.57 -28.03 3.09
CA ALA A 170 35.26 -29.24 3.82
C ALA A 170 36.01 -29.34 5.18
N LYS A 171 37.02 -28.54 5.45
CA LYS A 171 37.78 -28.45 6.69
C LYS A 171 37.32 -27.32 7.59
N GLY A 172 36.25 -26.59 7.20
CA GLY A 172 35.71 -25.44 7.95
C GLY A 172 36.49 -24.15 7.77
N ARG A 173 37.45 -24.07 6.82
CA ARG A 173 38.17 -22.82 6.54
C ARG A 173 37.30 -21.93 5.69
N VAL A 174 37.28 -20.63 6.00
CA VAL A 174 36.55 -19.62 5.25
C VAL A 174 37.20 -19.47 3.88
N LEU A 175 36.44 -19.76 2.82
CA LEU A 175 36.82 -19.52 1.43
C LEU A 175 36.37 -18.12 0.96
N GLU A 176 35.17 -17.70 1.40
CA GLU A 176 34.57 -16.44 1.05
C GLU A 176 33.68 -15.99 2.21
N GLU A 177 33.68 -14.72 2.52
CA GLU A 177 32.85 -14.13 3.55
C GLU A 177 32.20 -12.88 3.02
N HIS A 178 30.87 -12.84 3.12
CA HIS A 178 30.03 -11.71 2.73
C HIS A 178 29.33 -11.17 4.00
N PRO A 179 30.06 -10.48 4.87
CA PRO A 179 29.47 -9.95 6.11
C PRO A 179 28.36 -8.94 5.84
N GLY A 180 28.06 -8.65 4.57
CA GLY A 180 27.27 -7.52 4.16
C GLY A 180 28.02 -6.22 4.42
N ASN A 181 27.31 -5.10 4.39
CA ASN A 181 27.80 -3.89 5.04
C ASN A 181 27.25 -3.89 6.48
N PRO A 182 27.99 -4.32 7.51
CA PRO A 182 27.44 -4.45 8.87
C PRO A 182 26.94 -3.12 9.42
N GLN A 183 27.46 -2.00 8.89
CA GLN A 183 27.01 -0.68 9.26
C GLN A 183 25.82 -0.20 8.40
N GLY A 184 25.61 -0.79 7.21
CA GLY A 184 24.60 -0.33 6.25
C GLY A 184 24.86 1.09 5.76
N ARG A 185 23.84 1.71 5.21
CA ARG A 185 23.88 3.10 4.78
C ARG A 185 22.71 3.85 5.38
N GLN A 186 22.98 4.89 6.18
CA GLN A 186 21.93 5.80 6.66
C GLN A 186 21.33 6.56 5.48
N VAL A 187 20.06 6.34 5.18
CA VAL A 187 19.34 6.94 4.04
C VAL A 187 18.26 7.91 4.46
N ILE A 188 17.83 7.84 5.71
CA ILE A 188 16.90 8.78 6.35
C ILE A 188 17.30 8.93 7.82
N ALA A 189 17.11 10.12 8.40
CA ALA A 189 17.42 10.36 9.81
C ALA A 189 16.61 9.42 10.73
N GLN A 190 17.21 8.96 11.83
CA GLN A 190 16.59 8.03 12.77
C GLN A 190 15.22 8.52 13.26
N GLN A 191 15.13 9.79 13.66
CA GLN A 191 13.87 10.38 14.13
C GLN A 191 12.76 10.32 13.07
N HIS A 192 13.08 10.47 11.77
CA HIS A 192 12.10 10.34 10.70
C HIS A 192 11.70 8.89 10.49
N ALA A 193 12.64 7.93 10.60
CA ALA A 193 12.32 6.51 10.57
C ALA A 193 11.44 6.09 11.76
N ASP A 194 11.70 6.62 12.95
CA ASP A 194 10.87 6.38 14.13
C ASP A 194 9.45 6.99 13.95
N THR A 195 9.34 8.17 13.32
CA THR A 195 8.05 8.75 12.93
C THR A 195 7.34 7.91 11.86
N MET A 196 8.08 7.36 10.88
CA MET A 196 7.52 6.40 9.91
C MET A 196 6.94 5.18 10.61
N ASN A 197 7.66 4.61 11.60
CA ASN A 197 7.21 3.46 12.38
C ASN A 197 5.90 3.78 13.13
N LEU A 198 5.79 4.95 13.76
CA LEU A 198 4.58 5.40 14.43
C LEU A 198 3.38 5.45 13.48
N VAL A 199 3.55 6.09 12.31
CA VAL A 199 2.45 6.27 11.34
C VAL A 199 2.05 4.95 10.69
N LEU A 200 3.03 4.13 10.30
CA LEU A 200 2.76 2.82 9.68
C LEU A 200 2.22 1.79 10.68
N ARG A 201 2.55 1.93 11.97
CA ARG A 201 1.91 1.17 13.05
C ARG A 201 0.42 1.55 13.15
N SER A 202 0.07 2.82 13.11
CA SER A 202 -1.33 3.26 13.13
C SER A 202 -2.14 2.70 11.95
N ALA A 203 -1.52 2.51 10.78
CA ALA A 203 -2.15 1.90 9.62
C ALA A 203 -2.50 0.42 9.83
N VAL A 204 -1.75 -0.29 10.68
CA VAL A 204 -2.06 -1.66 11.09
C VAL A 204 -3.04 -1.68 12.27
N GLU A 205 -2.87 -0.83 13.26
CA GLU A 205 -3.71 -0.83 14.46
C GLU A 205 -5.14 -0.35 14.18
N ASN A 206 -5.29 0.71 13.39
CA ASN A 206 -6.56 1.42 13.22
C ASN A 206 -6.85 1.81 11.76
N GLY A 207 -6.14 1.23 10.80
CA GLY A 207 -6.23 1.59 9.39
C GLY A 207 -6.47 0.41 8.47
N THR A 208 -5.98 0.55 7.24
CA THR A 208 -6.22 -0.41 6.15
C THR A 208 -5.54 -1.77 6.34
N GLY A 209 -4.57 -1.87 7.25
CA GLY A 209 -3.74 -3.07 7.48
C GLY A 209 -4.15 -3.90 8.70
N ASN A 210 -5.34 -3.70 9.27
CA ASN A 210 -5.73 -4.29 10.56
C ASN A 210 -5.74 -5.83 10.58
N ALA A 211 -5.93 -6.50 9.45
CA ALA A 211 -5.84 -7.95 9.37
C ALA A 211 -4.40 -8.52 9.58
N ALA A 212 -3.40 -7.64 9.60
CA ALA A 212 -2.00 -8.02 9.86
C ALA A 212 -1.57 -7.87 11.33
N ARG A 213 -2.47 -7.48 12.24
CA ARG A 213 -2.12 -7.32 13.67
C ARG A 213 -1.59 -8.62 14.27
N LEU A 214 -0.54 -8.52 15.08
CA LEU A 214 -0.05 -9.62 15.92
C LEU A 214 -0.46 -9.35 17.38
N TYR A 215 -0.83 -10.42 18.08
CA TYR A 215 -1.16 -10.28 19.49
C TYR A 215 0.09 -9.99 20.32
N GLY A 216 0.04 -8.93 21.13
CA GLY A 216 1.13 -8.56 22.04
C GLY A 216 2.42 -8.07 21.38
N ARG A 217 2.42 -7.81 20.04
CA ARG A 217 3.59 -7.36 19.29
C ARG A 217 3.26 -6.18 18.40
N GLU A 218 4.10 -5.17 18.42
CA GLU A 218 3.94 -4.00 17.55
C GLU A 218 4.28 -4.36 16.09
N VAL A 219 3.43 -3.92 15.19
CA VAL A 219 3.55 -4.12 13.74
C VAL A 219 3.36 -2.79 13.04
N ALA A 220 4.28 -2.46 12.17
CA ALA A 220 4.12 -1.36 11.21
C ALA A 220 3.98 -1.94 9.80
N GLY A 221 3.17 -1.31 8.95
CA GLY A 221 2.99 -1.84 7.61
C GLY A 221 2.10 -0.99 6.71
N LYS A 222 2.03 -1.39 5.44
CA LYS A 222 1.25 -0.70 4.43
C LYS A 222 0.61 -1.68 3.46
N THR A 223 -0.65 -1.44 3.16
CA THR A 223 -1.40 -2.12 2.10
C THR A 223 -1.12 -1.49 0.74
N GLY A 224 -1.10 -2.31 -0.30
CA GLY A 224 -1.10 -1.89 -1.69
C GLY A 224 -2.19 -2.62 -2.46
N THR A 225 -2.95 -1.89 -3.26
CA THR A 225 -3.98 -2.43 -4.14
C THR A 225 -3.97 -1.60 -5.42
N THR A 226 -3.93 -2.23 -6.57
CA THR A 226 -4.13 -1.54 -7.86
C THR A 226 -5.62 -1.29 -8.09
N SER A 227 -5.95 -0.21 -8.80
CA SER A 227 -7.34 0.21 -9.03
C SER A 227 -8.21 -0.90 -9.63
N ASP A 228 -7.62 -1.78 -10.43
CA ASP A 228 -8.31 -2.90 -11.09
C ASP A 228 -8.23 -4.23 -10.35
N TYR A 229 -7.73 -4.25 -9.11
CA TYR A 229 -7.51 -5.50 -8.36
C TYR A 229 -6.61 -6.51 -9.08
N THR A 230 -5.69 -6.08 -9.93
CA THR A 230 -4.74 -6.98 -10.59
C THR A 230 -3.61 -7.39 -9.67
N ASP A 231 -3.24 -6.50 -8.74
CA ASP A 231 -2.20 -6.70 -7.74
C ASP A 231 -2.67 -6.29 -6.36
N ALA A 232 -2.47 -7.15 -5.40
CA ALA A 232 -2.73 -6.89 -3.99
C ALA A 232 -1.47 -7.20 -3.17
N ARG A 233 -1.05 -6.26 -2.31
CA ARG A 233 0.18 -6.34 -1.52
C ARG A 233 -0.06 -5.97 -0.06
N PHE A 234 0.70 -6.60 0.81
CA PHE A 234 0.92 -6.12 2.15
C PHE A 234 2.42 -6.22 2.48
N VAL A 235 2.99 -5.13 2.92
CA VAL A 235 4.36 -5.10 3.44
C VAL A 235 4.28 -4.64 4.88
N GLY A 236 4.82 -5.44 5.77
CA GLY A 236 4.80 -5.14 7.20
C GLY A 236 6.03 -5.69 7.89
N TYR A 237 6.29 -5.18 9.07
CA TYR A 237 7.48 -5.52 9.84
C TYR A 237 7.25 -5.32 11.34
N THR A 238 8.05 -6.05 12.11
CA THR A 238 8.36 -5.79 13.50
C THR A 238 9.70 -5.05 13.57
N SER A 239 10.21 -4.79 14.75
CA SER A 239 11.52 -4.13 14.90
C SER A 239 12.72 -4.98 14.39
N ASP A 240 12.50 -6.26 14.08
CA ASP A 240 13.58 -7.21 13.75
C ASP A 240 13.28 -8.14 12.56
N LEU A 241 12.08 -8.09 11.99
CA LEU A 241 11.70 -8.95 10.87
C LEU A 241 10.74 -8.22 9.92
N VAL A 242 11.06 -8.20 8.63
CA VAL A 242 10.21 -7.64 7.58
C VAL A 242 9.74 -8.73 6.64
N THR A 243 8.46 -8.64 6.26
CA THR A 243 7.85 -9.54 5.28
C THR A 243 7.00 -8.77 4.29
N SER A 244 7.11 -9.14 3.02
CA SER A 244 6.28 -8.61 1.94
C SER A 244 5.49 -9.74 1.29
N VAL A 245 4.19 -9.56 1.15
CA VAL A 245 3.27 -10.51 0.50
C VAL A 245 2.68 -9.85 -0.74
N TRP A 246 2.72 -10.55 -1.86
CA TRP A 246 2.07 -10.17 -3.09
C TRP A 246 1.14 -11.29 -3.58
N LEU A 247 -0.04 -10.90 -3.99
CA LEU A 247 -1.01 -11.74 -4.69
C LEU A 247 -1.31 -11.13 -6.05
N GLY A 248 -1.31 -11.97 -7.07
CA GLY A 248 -1.61 -11.63 -8.45
C GLY A 248 -1.69 -12.89 -9.31
N PHE A 249 -2.09 -12.73 -10.54
CA PHE A 249 -2.04 -13.79 -11.53
C PHE A 249 -0.84 -13.59 -12.47
N ASP A 250 -0.41 -14.66 -13.16
CA ASP A 250 0.62 -14.58 -14.20
C ASP A 250 0.24 -13.59 -15.30
N ASN A 251 -1.03 -13.62 -15.70
CA ASN A 251 -1.58 -12.61 -16.60
C ASN A 251 -1.80 -11.31 -15.81
N PRO A 252 -1.05 -10.23 -16.12
CA PRO A 252 -1.12 -8.96 -15.39
C PRO A 252 -2.46 -8.23 -15.55
N LYS A 253 -3.28 -8.61 -16.53
CA LYS A 253 -4.61 -8.04 -16.75
C LYS A 253 -5.73 -8.78 -15.99
N LYS A 254 -5.42 -9.96 -15.42
CA LYS A 254 -6.43 -10.76 -14.72
C LYS A 254 -6.64 -10.20 -13.31
N LYS A 255 -7.90 -9.83 -13.03
CA LYS A 255 -8.32 -9.24 -11.74
C LYS A 255 -8.48 -10.32 -10.66
N LEU A 256 -8.12 -9.98 -9.45
CA LEU A 256 -8.32 -10.79 -8.23
C LEU A 256 -9.76 -10.62 -7.71
N VAL A 257 -10.75 -10.95 -8.53
CA VAL A 257 -12.19 -10.88 -8.23
C VAL A 257 -12.73 -12.29 -8.05
N GLY A 258 -13.62 -12.50 -7.09
CA GLY A 258 -14.21 -13.81 -6.78
C GLY A 258 -13.24 -14.77 -6.07
N VAL A 259 -12.01 -14.36 -5.79
CA VAL A 259 -11.02 -15.19 -5.09
C VAL A 259 -11.48 -15.38 -3.64
N ARG A 260 -11.68 -16.64 -3.23
CA ARG A 260 -12.25 -17.01 -1.92
C ARG A 260 -13.54 -16.26 -1.59
N GLY A 261 -14.38 -16.00 -2.59
CA GLY A 261 -15.66 -15.30 -2.41
C GLY A 261 -15.57 -13.79 -2.22
N LEU A 262 -14.38 -13.20 -2.27
CA LEU A 262 -14.20 -11.76 -2.14
C LEU A 262 -14.57 -11.04 -3.45
N ALA A 263 -15.34 -9.96 -3.37
CA ALA A 263 -15.68 -9.11 -4.51
C ALA A 263 -14.42 -8.52 -5.20
N GLY A 264 -13.34 -8.30 -4.43
CA GLY A 264 -12.03 -7.91 -4.89
C GLY A 264 -11.01 -8.12 -3.78
N VAL A 265 -9.82 -8.66 -4.11
CA VAL A 265 -8.75 -8.83 -3.13
C VAL A 265 -7.99 -7.53 -3.01
N SER A 266 -8.06 -6.90 -1.85
CA SER A 266 -7.24 -5.75 -1.49
C SER A 266 -6.01 -6.17 -0.68
N GLY A 267 -5.03 -5.28 -0.56
CA GLY A 267 -3.86 -5.50 0.28
C GLY A 267 -4.19 -5.71 1.76
N GLY A 268 -5.30 -5.12 2.24
CA GLY A 268 -5.79 -5.28 3.61
C GLY A 268 -6.60 -6.56 3.86
N SER A 269 -6.89 -7.35 2.84
CA SER A 269 -7.60 -8.63 2.95
C SER A 269 -6.62 -9.82 2.97
N LEU A 270 -6.63 -10.67 1.94
CA LEU A 270 -5.80 -11.89 1.90
C LEU A 270 -4.28 -11.64 2.06
N PRO A 271 -3.65 -10.61 1.45
CA PRO A 271 -2.23 -10.38 1.67
C PRO A 271 -1.88 -10.09 3.12
N ALA A 272 -2.68 -9.25 3.81
CA ALA A 272 -2.49 -8.93 5.22
C ALA A 272 -2.72 -10.16 6.12
N GLN A 273 -3.72 -11.00 5.80
CA GLN A 273 -3.97 -12.25 6.51
C GLN A 273 -2.81 -13.25 6.36
N ILE A 274 -2.32 -13.47 5.12
CA ILE A 274 -1.18 -14.37 4.85
C ILE A 274 0.07 -13.85 5.59
N TRP A 275 0.26 -12.54 5.61
CA TRP A 275 1.33 -11.90 6.34
C TRP A 275 1.21 -12.18 7.85
N HIS A 276 0.01 -12.02 8.41
CA HIS A 276 -0.30 -12.31 9.81
C HIS A 276 0.05 -13.76 10.15
N ASP A 277 -0.50 -14.72 9.40
CA ASP A 277 -0.33 -16.14 9.64
C ASP A 277 1.15 -16.55 9.61
N TYR A 278 1.92 -16.00 8.65
CA TYR A 278 3.35 -16.23 8.55
C TYR A 278 4.12 -15.60 9.71
N MET A 279 3.85 -14.33 10.02
CA MET A 279 4.61 -13.58 11.01
C MET A 279 4.30 -14.03 12.45
N ASP A 280 3.07 -14.48 12.73
CA ASP A 280 2.73 -15.08 14.03
C ASP A 280 3.64 -16.28 14.33
N LEU A 281 3.86 -17.14 13.34
CA LEU A 281 4.78 -18.26 13.45
C LEU A 281 6.25 -17.81 13.50
N ALA A 282 6.65 -16.92 12.59
CA ALA A 282 8.05 -16.52 12.42
C ALA A 282 8.60 -15.70 13.59
N THR A 283 7.73 -15.06 14.36
CA THR A 283 8.13 -14.22 15.50
C THR A 283 7.90 -14.88 16.87
N ARG A 284 7.28 -16.06 16.91
CA ARG A 284 6.88 -16.74 18.16
C ARG A 284 8.02 -16.85 19.17
N ASP A 285 9.18 -17.29 18.72
CA ASP A 285 10.36 -17.53 19.58
C ASP A 285 11.35 -16.36 19.54
N ARG A 286 10.95 -15.22 18.98
CA ARG A 286 11.79 -14.02 18.93
C ARG A 286 11.46 -13.08 20.09
N PRO A 287 12.46 -12.36 20.64
CA PRO A 287 12.21 -11.32 21.62
C PRO A 287 11.18 -10.30 21.11
N ASN A 288 10.23 -9.94 21.97
CA ASN A 288 9.28 -8.88 21.64
C ASN A 288 9.93 -7.51 21.92
N LYS A 289 10.45 -6.89 20.87
CA LYS A 289 11.06 -5.56 20.94
C LYS A 289 10.09 -4.53 20.37
N PRO A 290 9.65 -3.53 21.15
CA PRO A 290 8.83 -2.45 20.62
C PRO A 290 9.64 -1.56 19.65
N PHE A 291 8.95 -0.80 18.81
CA PHE A 291 9.60 0.28 18.06
C PHE A 291 10.06 1.39 19.01
N VAL A 292 11.15 2.03 18.65
CA VAL A 292 11.58 3.24 19.35
C VAL A 292 10.60 4.36 18.98
N PRO A 293 9.93 5.00 19.97
CA PRO A 293 9.06 6.13 19.66
C PRO A 293 9.90 7.32 19.17
N PRO A 294 9.36 8.16 18.27
CA PRO A 294 10.04 9.40 17.92
C PRO A 294 10.21 10.28 19.17
N ALA A 295 11.37 10.92 19.33
CA ALA A 295 11.63 11.80 20.48
C ALA A 295 10.64 12.97 20.53
N GLU A 296 10.29 13.49 19.33
CA GLU A 296 9.25 14.50 19.13
C GLU A 296 8.64 14.36 17.73
N LEU A 297 7.40 14.78 17.58
CA LEU A 297 6.76 14.92 16.28
C LEU A 297 7.11 16.30 15.70
N GLY A 298 8.39 16.48 15.36
CA GLY A 298 8.92 17.72 14.83
C GLY A 298 8.41 18.06 13.44
N GLY A 299 8.98 19.14 12.87
CA GLY A 299 8.72 19.60 11.53
C GLY A 299 7.67 20.72 11.44
N VAL A 300 7.69 21.40 10.30
CA VAL A 300 6.80 22.52 10.02
C VAL A 300 5.41 21.98 9.68
N VAL A 301 4.40 22.42 10.42
CA VAL A 301 3.00 22.15 10.08
C VAL A 301 2.60 23.06 8.92
N LEU A 302 2.39 22.45 7.76
CA LEU A 302 1.85 23.16 6.60
C LEU A 302 0.33 23.30 6.75
N ASN A 303 -0.17 24.43 6.29
CA ASN A 303 -1.61 24.65 6.19
C ASN A 303 -1.90 25.07 4.73
N PRO A 304 -1.97 24.11 3.78
CA PRO A 304 -2.24 24.43 2.40
C PRO A 304 -3.63 25.08 2.32
N THR A 305 -3.65 26.34 1.95
CA THR A 305 -4.90 27.04 1.65
C THR A 305 -5.52 26.33 0.45
N THR A 306 -6.77 25.93 0.57
CA THR A 306 -7.52 25.33 -0.53
C THR A 306 -7.73 26.41 -1.58
N THR A 307 -6.78 26.56 -2.50
CA THR A 307 -7.10 27.15 -3.80
C THR A 307 -7.80 26.05 -4.60
N ALA A 308 -9.06 25.81 -4.30
CA ALA A 308 -9.91 25.14 -5.27
C ALA A 308 -9.79 25.97 -6.57
N PRO A 309 -9.50 25.36 -7.72
CA PRO A 309 -9.69 26.06 -8.96
C PRO A 309 -11.13 26.56 -8.95
N PRO A 310 -11.39 27.80 -9.41
CA PRO A 310 -12.76 28.32 -9.44
C PRO A 310 -13.57 27.28 -10.21
N THR A 311 -14.49 26.62 -9.52
CA THR A 311 -15.55 25.85 -10.16
C THR A 311 -16.33 26.91 -10.93
N THR A 312 -16.09 27.03 -12.22
CA THR A 312 -17.01 27.70 -13.12
C THR A 312 -18.27 26.84 -13.13
N VAL A 313 -19.10 27.08 -12.13
CA VAL A 313 -20.50 26.68 -12.18
C VAL A 313 -21.04 27.44 -13.40
N PRO A 314 -21.55 26.77 -14.42
CA PRO A 314 -22.25 27.48 -15.50
C PRO A 314 -23.34 28.31 -14.82
N GLN A 315 -23.24 29.62 -14.96
CA GLN A 315 -24.26 30.53 -14.46
C GLN A 315 -25.60 30.09 -15.08
N PRO A 316 -26.65 29.86 -14.28
CA PRO A 316 -27.93 29.49 -14.84
C PRO A 316 -28.33 30.58 -15.79
N THR A 317 -28.45 30.28 -17.07
CA THR A 317 -29.08 31.16 -18.08
C THR A 317 -30.46 31.50 -17.56
N GLN A 318 -30.72 32.78 -17.33
CA GLN A 318 -32.07 33.23 -16.96
C GLN A 318 -33.07 32.71 -18.00
N PRO A 319 -34.17 32.10 -17.55
CA PRO A 319 -35.23 31.70 -18.46
C PRO A 319 -35.84 32.94 -19.08
N GLY A 320 -35.92 32.96 -20.41
CA GLY A 320 -36.74 33.95 -21.10
C GLY A 320 -38.20 33.86 -20.65
N PRO A 321 -39.07 34.91 -20.95
CA PRO A 321 -40.41 34.98 -20.41
C PRO A 321 -41.22 33.75 -20.79
N GLN A 322 -41.63 32.98 -19.76
CA GLN A 322 -42.45 31.78 -19.91
C GLN A 322 -43.92 32.17 -20.09
N ASN A 323 -44.56 31.56 -21.09
CA ASN A 323 -46.02 31.54 -21.21
C ASN A 323 -46.65 30.80 -20.02
N PRO A 324 -47.83 31.20 -19.52
CA PRO A 324 -48.47 30.58 -18.40
C PRO A 324 -48.82 29.10 -18.73
N PRO A 325 -48.68 28.19 -17.74
CA PRO A 325 -48.97 26.78 -17.95
C PRO A 325 -50.48 26.47 -18.08
N PRO A 326 -50.83 25.44 -18.84
CA PRO A 326 -52.22 24.98 -18.91
C PRO A 326 -52.67 24.38 -17.56
N THR A 327 -53.93 24.68 -17.19
CA THR A 327 -54.62 24.27 -15.98
C THR A 327 -54.66 22.73 -15.85
N GLN A 328 -54.16 22.19 -14.75
CA GLN A 328 -54.28 20.77 -14.39
C GLN A 328 -55.70 20.43 -13.93
N PRO A 329 -56.23 19.23 -14.30
CA PRO A 329 -57.47 18.69 -13.71
C PRO A 329 -57.23 18.21 -12.26
N ALA A 330 -58.27 18.29 -11.42
CA ALA A 330 -58.25 17.95 -10.01
C ALA A 330 -57.92 16.48 -9.75
N PRO A 331 -57.30 16.17 -8.60
CA PRO A 331 -56.88 14.80 -8.24
C PRO A 331 -58.09 13.91 -7.87
N THR A 332 -58.20 12.75 -8.49
CA THR A 332 -59.09 11.66 -8.11
C THR A 332 -58.62 10.97 -6.84
N GLN A 333 -59.55 10.71 -5.94
CA GLN A 333 -59.34 10.00 -4.66
C GLN A 333 -58.88 8.54 -4.85
N PRO A 334 -58.05 7.99 -3.95
CA PRO A 334 -57.62 6.61 -4.01
C PRO A 334 -58.70 5.65 -3.50
N GLY A 335 -58.90 4.57 -4.23
CA GLY A 335 -59.81 3.45 -3.87
C GLY A 335 -59.21 2.57 -2.75
N PRO A 336 -60.02 1.68 -2.17
CA PRO A 336 -59.68 1.00 -0.92
C PRO A 336 -58.58 -0.06 -1.07
N SER A 337 -57.70 -0.12 -0.07
CA SER A 337 -56.60 -1.07 0.09
C SER A 337 -57.07 -2.51 0.35
N LEU A 338 -56.45 -3.47 -0.33
CA LEU A 338 -56.57 -4.90 -0.08
C LEU A 338 -55.78 -5.32 1.17
N PRO A 339 -56.21 -6.37 1.92
CA PRO A 339 -55.55 -6.81 3.13
C PRO A 339 -54.25 -7.57 2.86
N PRO A 340 -53.30 -7.63 3.83
CA PRO A 340 -52.01 -8.26 3.66
C PRO A 340 -52.10 -9.79 3.59
N THR A 341 -51.42 -10.35 2.57
CA THR A 341 -51.24 -11.80 2.42
C THR A 341 -50.09 -12.27 3.31
N THR A 342 -50.39 -13.14 4.25
CA THR A 342 -49.42 -13.80 5.13
C THR A 342 -48.69 -14.90 4.35
N LEU A 343 -47.40 -14.78 4.18
CA LEU A 343 -46.51 -15.81 3.64
C LEU A 343 -46.09 -16.76 4.78
N THR A 344 -46.61 -18.00 4.74
CA THR A 344 -46.16 -19.11 5.58
C THR A 344 -44.89 -19.72 4.96
N LEU A 345 -43.79 -19.77 5.74
CA LEU A 345 -42.56 -20.49 5.38
C LEU A 345 -42.79 -22.01 5.58
N PRO A 346 -42.29 -22.87 4.68
CA PRO A 346 -42.30 -24.32 4.89
C PRO A 346 -41.25 -24.71 5.94
N GLY A 347 -41.63 -25.64 6.81
CA GLY A 347 -40.81 -26.21 7.86
C GLY A 347 -39.68 -27.11 7.33
N PRO A 348 -38.68 -27.43 8.18
CA PRO A 348 -37.52 -28.21 7.79
C PRO A 348 -37.85 -29.66 7.47
N GLY A 349 -37.28 -30.14 6.35
CA GLY A 349 -37.36 -31.55 5.94
C GLY A 349 -36.44 -32.46 6.78
N PRO A 350 -36.65 -33.78 6.74
CA PRO A 350 -35.96 -34.70 7.66
C PRO A 350 -34.48 -34.90 7.34
N ASP A 351 -33.73 -35.12 8.41
CA ASP A 351 -32.31 -35.39 8.49
C ASP A 351 -31.95 -36.77 7.86
N PRO A 352 -30.94 -36.87 6.95
CA PRO A 352 -30.53 -38.15 6.39
C PRO A 352 -29.26 -38.67 7.10
N THR A 353 -29.36 -39.11 8.35
CA THR A 353 -28.31 -39.91 8.98
C THR A 353 -28.95 -41.03 9.81
N ASN A 354 -29.24 -42.19 9.18
CA ASN A 354 -28.97 -43.49 9.78
C ASN A 354 -29.17 -44.63 8.74
N PRO A 355 -28.13 -45.45 8.46
CA PRO A 355 -28.32 -46.67 7.68
C PRO A 355 -28.65 -47.82 8.61
N ALA A 356 -29.70 -48.56 8.23
CA ALA A 356 -29.87 -49.95 8.64
C ALA A 356 -29.25 -50.86 7.59
#